data_cc34afbd6fecf1f1a3e056e359f51bbe
#
_entry.id   cc34afbd6fecf1f1a3e056e359f51bbe
#
_cell.length_a   1.000
_cell.length_b   1.000
_cell.length_c   1.000
_cell.angle_alpha   90.00
_cell.angle_beta   90.00
_cell.angle_gamma   90.00
#
_symmetry.space_group_name_H-M   'P 1'
#
loop_
_entity.id
_entity.type
_entity.pdbx_description
1 polymer ?
#
loop_
_entity_poly.entity_id
_entity_poly.type
_entity_poly.pdbx_seq_one_letter_code
_entity_poly.pdbx_strand_id
1 'polypeptide(L)'
;MLDVIIKYNPYKVVSTITVNGEEPKQNSKLNQFLNQRFQLWVDQAPSLLAEEYNDNEFDLTFFGTELDYQDLLAAIKIAEKSNIHFKAKKMPAKEFGDKENDIRNLFERVRKLPFEELQSPAVSNAFELAFNELLEVNVVATMSAGKSTLINALLGRKLMTSKQGACT
;
A
#
# COMPACT_ATOMS: atom_id res chain seq x y z
N MET A 1 -32.55 -1.43 0.85
CA MET A 1 -31.06 -1.60 0.82
C MET A 1 -30.52 -0.63 -0.20
N LEU A 2 -29.70 0.31 0.23
CA LEU A 2 -29.13 1.37 -0.59
C LEU A 2 -27.73 1.00 -1.05
N ASP A 3 -27.38 1.34 -2.30
CA ASP A 3 -26.02 1.14 -2.83
C ASP A 3 -25.14 2.32 -2.43
N VAL A 4 -24.08 2.06 -1.67
CA VAL A 4 -23.15 3.07 -1.18
C VAL A 4 -21.77 2.79 -1.73
N ILE A 5 -21.16 3.79 -2.35
CA ILE A 5 -19.79 3.70 -2.81
C ILE A 5 -18.95 4.73 -2.06
N ILE A 6 -17.91 4.27 -1.36
CA ILE A 6 -16.92 5.12 -0.72
C ILE A 6 -15.58 4.92 -1.42
N LYS A 7 -15.00 6.01 -1.93
CA LYS A 7 -13.63 6.01 -2.48
C LYS A 7 -12.77 6.92 -1.62
N TYR A 8 -11.69 6.39 -1.08
CA TYR A 8 -10.74 7.15 -0.26
C TYR A 8 -9.34 7.09 -0.84
N ASN A 9 -8.71 8.25 -0.96
CA ASN A 9 -7.31 8.37 -1.35
C ASN A 9 -6.50 8.90 -0.15
N PRO A 10 -5.72 8.06 0.55
CA PRO A 10 -4.98 8.45 1.75
C PRO A 10 -3.83 9.43 1.46
N TYR A 11 -3.30 9.45 0.24
CA TYR A 11 -2.20 10.33 -0.15
C TYR A 11 -2.68 11.76 -0.42
N LYS A 12 -3.89 11.93 -0.93
CA LYS A 12 -4.52 13.24 -1.16
C LYS A 12 -5.43 13.66 -0.01
N VAL A 13 -5.73 12.75 0.90
CA VAL A 13 -6.70 12.94 2.00
C VAL A 13 -8.07 13.39 1.47
N VAL A 14 -8.55 12.69 0.44
CA VAL A 14 -9.83 13.00 -0.21
C VAL A 14 -10.70 11.75 -0.26
N SER A 15 -11.95 11.91 0.13
CA SER A 15 -12.99 10.90 -0.02
C SER A 15 -14.05 11.35 -1.03
N THR A 16 -14.67 10.40 -1.71
CA THR A 16 -15.93 10.60 -2.40
C THR A 16 -16.93 9.57 -1.90
N ILE A 17 -18.16 9.99 -1.67
CA ILE A 17 -19.25 9.13 -1.24
C ILE A 17 -20.37 9.29 -2.26
N THR A 18 -20.94 8.19 -2.73
CA THR A 18 -22.18 8.23 -3.54
C THR A 18 -23.16 7.22 -2.96
N VAL A 19 -24.43 7.58 -3.00
CA VAL A 19 -25.54 6.72 -2.56
C VAL A 19 -26.51 6.60 -3.73
N ASN A 20 -26.76 5.36 -4.16
CA ASN A 20 -27.53 5.07 -5.39
C ASN A 20 -27.01 5.83 -6.64
N GLY A 21 -25.68 6.03 -6.72
CA GLY A 21 -25.03 6.74 -7.83
C GLY A 21 -25.06 8.27 -7.74
N GLU A 22 -25.69 8.85 -6.72
CA GLU A 22 -25.75 10.30 -6.52
C GLU A 22 -24.83 10.74 -5.37
N GLU A 23 -24.25 11.93 -5.50
CA GLU A 23 -23.48 12.54 -4.41
C GLU A 23 -24.42 12.99 -3.27
N PRO A 24 -23.97 13.02 -2.02
CA PRO A 24 -24.74 13.55 -0.91
C PRO A 24 -25.16 15.00 -1.16
N LYS A 25 -26.37 15.37 -0.71
CA LYS A 25 -26.88 16.74 -0.86
C LYS A 25 -25.90 17.76 -0.28
N GLN A 26 -25.88 18.98 -0.81
CA GLN A 26 -24.95 20.04 -0.38
C GLN A 26 -24.95 20.31 1.14
N ASN A 27 -26.08 20.13 1.80
CA ASN A 27 -26.23 20.30 3.25
C ASN A 27 -26.02 18.98 4.05
N SER A 28 -25.58 17.91 3.39
CA SER A 28 -25.27 16.63 4.05
C SER A 28 -24.13 16.78 5.06
N LYS A 29 -24.31 16.15 6.23
CA LYS A 29 -23.24 16.04 7.23
C LYS A 29 -22.03 15.24 6.70
N LEU A 30 -22.24 14.36 5.73
CA LEU A 30 -21.16 13.58 5.11
C LEU A 30 -20.15 14.46 4.37
N ASN A 31 -20.59 15.59 3.80
CA ASN A 31 -19.72 16.47 3.01
C ASN A 31 -18.58 17.10 3.84
N GLN A 32 -18.76 17.29 5.15
CA GLN A 32 -17.73 17.83 6.03
C GLN A 32 -16.51 16.90 6.18
N PHE A 33 -16.67 15.62 5.85
CA PHE A 33 -15.63 14.61 6.01
C PHE A 33 -14.84 14.31 4.72
N LEU A 34 -15.30 14.76 3.56
CA LEU A 34 -14.72 14.40 2.26
C LEU A 34 -13.25 14.80 2.11
N ASN A 35 -12.79 15.82 2.84
CA ASN A 35 -11.41 16.30 2.84
C ASN A 35 -10.69 16.03 4.18
N GLN A 36 -11.10 15.02 4.91
CA GLN A 36 -10.49 14.63 6.18
C GLN A 36 -9.91 13.21 6.09
N ARG A 37 -8.99 12.88 7.01
CA ARG A 37 -8.48 11.52 7.13
C ARG A 37 -9.61 10.57 7.47
N PHE A 38 -9.65 9.44 6.80
CA PHE A 38 -10.73 8.44 6.92
C PHE A 38 -10.96 8.00 8.37
N GLN A 39 -9.89 7.79 9.12
CA GLN A 39 -9.92 7.37 10.52
C GLN A 39 -10.61 8.36 11.46
N LEU A 40 -10.74 9.64 11.08
CA LEU A 40 -11.40 10.64 11.92
C LEU A 40 -12.94 10.57 11.87
N TRP A 41 -13.49 9.91 10.86
CA TRP A 41 -14.93 9.92 10.65
C TRP A 41 -15.53 8.55 10.32
N VAL A 42 -14.72 7.53 10.04
CA VAL A 42 -15.21 6.19 9.65
C VAL A 42 -16.16 5.60 10.69
N ASP A 43 -15.92 5.81 11.98
CA ASP A 43 -16.78 5.33 13.05
C ASP A 43 -18.18 5.97 13.05
N GLN A 44 -18.30 7.18 12.51
CA GLN A 44 -19.55 7.92 12.44
C GLN A 44 -20.30 7.66 11.13
N ALA A 45 -19.61 7.23 10.08
CA ALA A 45 -20.16 7.05 8.74
C ALA A 45 -21.42 6.15 8.70
N PRO A 46 -21.44 4.98 9.36
CA PRO A 46 -22.62 4.12 9.35
C PRO A 46 -23.87 4.79 9.91
N SER A 47 -23.73 5.45 11.06
CA SER A 47 -24.85 6.13 11.74
C SER A 47 -25.34 7.34 10.95
N LEU A 48 -24.44 8.09 10.33
CA LEU A 48 -24.79 9.24 9.49
C LEU A 48 -25.53 8.81 8.22
N LEU A 49 -25.09 7.72 7.58
CA LEU A 49 -25.78 7.15 6.44
C LEU A 49 -27.21 6.72 6.82
N ALA A 50 -27.38 6.01 7.93
CA ALA A 50 -28.67 5.56 8.41
C ALA A 50 -29.61 6.75 8.75
N GLU A 51 -29.09 7.77 9.42
CA GLU A 51 -29.86 8.98 9.78
C GLU A 51 -30.28 9.77 8.53
N GLU A 52 -29.35 9.99 7.60
CA GLU A 52 -29.58 10.88 6.46
C GLU A 52 -30.49 10.25 5.40
N TYR A 53 -30.38 8.95 5.19
CA TYR A 53 -31.15 8.22 4.17
C TYR A 53 -32.36 7.47 4.76
N ASN A 54 -32.53 7.50 6.08
CA ASN A 54 -33.60 6.82 6.79
C ASN A 54 -33.75 5.34 6.38
N ASP A 55 -32.62 4.64 6.27
CA ASP A 55 -32.50 3.21 5.94
C ASP A 55 -31.48 2.56 6.87
N ASN A 56 -31.66 1.27 7.11
CA ASN A 56 -30.80 0.48 7.97
C ASN A 56 -30.04 -0.61 7.21
N GLU A 57 -30.23 -0.73 5.90
CA GLU A 57 -29.61 -1.77 5.09
C GLU A 57 -28.85 -1.17 3.92
N PHE A 58 -27.56 -1.47 3.82
CA PHE A 58 -26.66 -0.89 2.84
C PHE A 58 -25.81 -1.96 2.12
N ASP A 59 -25.68 -1.87 0.79
CA ASP A 59 -24.65 -2.57 0.02
C ASP A 59 -23.48 -1.59 -0.20
N LEU A 60 -22.36 -1.82 0.47
CA LEU A 60 -21.25 -0.88 0.49
C LEU A 60 -20.07 -1.38 -0.33
N THR A 61 -19.70 -0.60 -1.33
CA THR A 61 -18.49 -0.83 -2.13
C THR A 61 -17.39 0.15 -1.72
N PHE A 62 -16.26 -0.35 -1.26
CA PHE A 62 -15.14 0.46 -0.81
C PHE A 62 -13.94 0.40 -1.76
N PHE A 63 -13.38 1.57 -2.09
CA PHE A 63 -12.13 1.74 -2.82
C PHE A 63 -11.14 2.48 -1.91
N GLY A 64 -10.06 1.82 -1.53
CA GLY A 64 -9.04 2.37 -0.65
C GLY A 64 -8.00 1.32 -0.31
N THR A 65 -7.16 1.61 0.70
CA THR A 65 -6.15 0.66 1.16
C THR A 65 -6.79 -0.48 1.96
N GLU A 66 -6.02 -1.54 2.20
CA GLU A 66 -6.47 -2.64 3.05
C GLU A 66 -6.70 -2.18 4.50
N LEU A 67 -5.81 -1.31 5.01
CA LEU A 67 -5.94 -0.77 6.38
C LEU A 67 -7.22 0.04 6.55
N ASP A 68 -7.51 0.94 5.61
CA ASP A 68 -8.75 1.74 5.64
C ASP A 68 -10.00 0.86 5.57
N TYR A 69 -9.94 -0.25 4.82
CA TYR A 69 -11.05 -1.21 4.76
C TYR A 69 -11.25 -1.96 6.08
N GLN A 70 -10.18 -2.32 6.79
CA GLN A 70 -10.28 -2.93 8.11
C GLN A 70 -10.89 -1.96 9.13
N ASP A 71 -10.54 -0.67 9.08
CA ASP A 71 -11.16 0.36 9.92
C ASP A 71 -12.66 0.47 9.63
N LEU A 72 -13.04 0.45 8.35
CA LEU A 72 -14.45 0.44 7.93
C LEU A 72 -15.21 -0.79 8.45
N LEU A 73 -14.63 -1.98 8.36
CA LEU A 73 -15.26 -3.20 8.87
C LEU A 73 -15.44 -3.16 10.39
N ALA A 74 -14.49 -2.56 11.12
CA ALA A 74 -14.60 -2.37 12.55
C ALA A 74 -15.77 -1.42 12.90
N ALA A 75 -15.92 -0.32 12.17
CA ALA A 75 -17.05 0.62 12.32
C ALA A 75 -18.39 -0.04 11.99
N ILE A 76 -18.49 -0.82 10.94
CA ILE A 76 -19.69 -1.58 10.57
C ILE A 76 -20.09 -2.55 11.69
N LYS A 77 -19.13 -3.28 12.26
CA LYS A 77 -19.39 -4.21 13.36
C LYS A 77 -19.94 -3.52 14.62
N ILE A 78 -19.56 -2.27 14.83
CA ILE A 78 -20.13 -1.45 15.91
C ILE A 78 -21.56 -1.04 15.57
N ALA A 79 -21.82 -0.62 14.33
CA ALA A 79 -23.13 -0.19 13.85
C ALA A 79 -24.18 -1.31 13.85
N GLU A 80 -23.78 -2.56 13.64
CA GLU A 80 -24.66 -3.73 13.75
C GLU A 80 -25.32 -3.84 15.11
N LYS A 81 -24.66 -3.38 16.19
CA LYS A 81 -25.25 -3.33 17.53
C LYS A 81 -26.42 -2.34 17.64
N SER A 82 -26.46 -1.38 16.73
CA SER A 82 -27.53 -0.39 16.61
C SER A 82 -28.53 -0.74 15.50
N ASN A 83 -28.55 -2.00 15.07
CA ASN A 83 -29.43 -2.53 14.01
C ASN A 83 -29.25 -1.84 12.65
N ILE A 84 -28.01 -1.45 12.32
CA ILE A 84 -27.64 -0.93 11.01
C ILE A 84 -26.75 -1.97 10.33
N HIS A 85 -27.17 -2.48 9.18
CA HIS A 85 -26.55 -3.61 8.50
C HIS A 85 -25.90 -3.21 7.19
N PHE A 86 -24.65 -3.60 7.03
CA PHE A 86 -23.88 -3.36 5.81
C PHE A 86 -23.40 -4.67 5.19
N LYS A 87 -23.64 -4.82 3.91
CA LYS A 87 -22.95 -5.80 3.09
C LYS A 87 -21.77 -5.11 2.42
N ALA A 88 -20.60 -5.20 3.04
CA ALA A 88 -19.41 -4.50 2.57
C ALA A 88 -18.56 -5.37 1.66
N LYS A 89 -18.05 -4.77 0.56
CA LYS A 89 -17.06 -5.37 -0.32
C LYS A 89 -15.97 -4.35 -0.64
N LYS A 90 -14.71 -4.81 -0.70
CA LYS A 90 -13.58 -4.01 -1.17
C LYS A 90 -13.35 -4.28 -2.64
N MET A 91 -13.16 -3.21 -3.39
CA MET A 91 -12.70 -3.29 -4.76
C MET A 91 -11.23 -2.89 -4.85
N PRO A 92 -10.42 -3.57 -5.65
CA PRO A 92 -9.05 -3.14 -5.91
C PRO A 92 -9.08 -1.76 -6.58
N ALA A 93 -8.14 -0.90 -6.20
CA ALA A 93 -8.04 0.44 -6.76
C ALA A 93 -7.77 0.41 -8.28
N LYS A 94 -7.05 -0.60 -8.73
CA LYS A 94 -6.77 -0.92 -10.13
C LYS A 94 -6.30 -2.38 -10.21
N GLU A 95 -6.76 -3.14 -11.17
CA GLU A 95 -6.13 -4.40 -11.54
C GLU A 95 -4.89 -4.09 -12.39
N PHE A 96 -3.73 -4.55 -11.94
CA PHE A 96 -2.50 -4.50 -12.71
C PHE A 96 -2.42 -5.77 -13.56
N GLY A 97 -2.38 -5.64 -14.88
CA GLY A 97 -2.23 -6.77 -15.79
C GLY A 97 -0.82 -7.37 -15.72
N ASP A 98 0.20 -6.50 -15.78
CA ASP A 98 1.61 -6.84 -15.67
C ASP A 98 2.25 -5.95 -14.59
N LYS A 99 2.34 -6.50 -13.38
CA LYS A 99 2.88 -5.78 -12.22
C LYS A 99 4.34 -5.37 -12.41
N GLU A 100 5.14 -6.22 -13.05
CA GLU A 100 6.55 -5.95 -13.27
C GLU A 100 6.74 -4.76 -14.21
N ASN A 101 6.06 -4.77 -15.33
CA ASN A 101 6.11 -3.69 -16.28
C ASN A 101 5.54 -2.38 -15.72
N ASP A 102 4.47 -2.44 -14.94
CA ASP A 102 3.88 -1.28 -14.27
C ASP A 102 4.85 -0.66 -13.24
N ILE A 103 5.60 -1.49 -12.49
CA ILE A 103 6.62 -1.01 -11.54
C ILE A 103 7.81 -0.39 -12.28
N ARG A 104 8.29 -1.00 -13.37
CA ARG A 104 9.35 -0.42 -14.21
C ARG A 104 8.92 0.93 -14.78
N ASN A 105 7.75 1.01 -15.35
CA ASN A 105 7.18 2.25 -15.87
C ASN A 105 7.04 3.34 -14.79
N LEU A 106 6.64 2.96 -13.59
CA LEU A 106 6.56 3.87 -12.45
C LEU A 106 7.96 4.39 -12.08
N PHE A 107 8.94 3.50 -11.96
CA PHE A 107 10.33 3.86 -11.65
C PHE A 107 10.90 4.83 -12.67
N GLU A 108 10.73 4.57 -13.98
CA GLU A 108 11.18 5.46 -15.03
C GLU A 108 10.51 6.84 -15.00
N ARG A 109 9.25 6.91 -14.59
CA ARG A 109 8.54 8.20 -14.38
C ARG A 109 9.08 8.95 -13.18
N VAL A 110 9.34 8.26 -12.08
CA VAL A 110 9.87 8.84 -10.84
C VAL A 110 11.29 9.39 -11.06
N ARG A 111 12.14 8.70 -11.81
CA ARG A 111 13.49 9.18 -12.17
C ARG A 111 13.51 10.46 -13.00
N LYS A 112 12.43 10.78 -13.70
CA LYS A 112 12.31 12.04 -14.48
C LYS A 112 11.92 13.24 -13.59
N LEU A 113 11.62 13.04 -12.31
CA LEU A 113 11.37 14.11 -11.38
C LEU A 113 12.67 14.87 -11.06
N PRO A 114 12.61 16.16 -10.66
CA PRO A 114 13.77 17.01 -10.43
C PRO A 114 14.46 16.72 -9.08
N PHE A 115 14.81 15.46 -8.85
CA PHE A 115 15.54 15.01 -7.66
C PHE A 115 16.80 14.28 -8.11
N GLU A 116 17.97 14.86 -7.85
CA GLU A 116 19.26 14.32 -8.29
C GLU A 116 19.54 12.92 -7.73
N GLU A 117 19.11 12.67 -6.49
CA GLU A 117 19.30 11.38 -5.83
C GLU A 117 18.62 10.22 -6.60
N LEU A 118 17.44 10.48 -7.18
CA LEU A 118 16.69 9.47 -7.95
C LEU A 118 17.34 9.16 -9.30
N GLN A 119 18.20 10.06 -9.81
CA GLN A 119 18.89 9.90 -11.07
C GLN A 119 20.25 9.19 -10.91
N SER A 120 20.67 8.96 -9.66
CA SER A 120 21.97 8.36 -9.37
C SER A 120 22.09 6.92 -9.89
N PRO A 121 23.28 6.50 -10.36
CA PRO A 121 23.52 5.11 -10.72
C PRO A 121 23.27 4.12 -9.58
N ALA A 122 23.51 4.53 -8.34
CA ALA A 122 23.29 3.70 -7.15
C ALA A 122 21.82 3.31 -7.00
N VAL A 123 20.89 4.26 -7.19
CA VAL A 123 19.44 4.00 -7.13
C VAL A 123 19.02 3.08 -8.28
N SER A 124 19.53 3.28 -9.49
CA SER A 124 19.24 2.41 -10.63
C SER A 124 19.71 0.98 -10.39
N ASN A 125 20.93 0.81 -9.89
CA ASN A 125 21.49 -0.50 -9.59
C ASN A 125 20.71 -1.18 -8.46
N ALA A 126 20.33 -0.46 -7.41
CA ALA A 126 19.52 -1.00 -6.31
C ALA A 126 18.15 -1.46 -6.80
N PHE A 127 17.52 -0.71 -7.71
CA PHE A 127 16.26 -1.10 -8.32
C PHE A 127 16.41 -2.40 -9.14
N GLU A 128 17.42 -2.50 -10.00
CA GLU A 128 17.64 -3.70 -10.82
C GLU A 128 17.99 -4.93 -9.96
N LEU A 129 18.78 -4.77 -8.90
CA LEU A 129 19.07 -5.85 -7.97
C LEU A 129 17.81 -6.36 -7.28
N ALA A 130 16.97 -5.45 -6.76
CA ALA A 130 15.69 -5.79 -6.12
C ALA A 130 14.72 -6.45 -7.12
N PHE A 131 14.70 -5.97 -8.36
CA PHE A 131 13.78 -6.44 -9.38
C PHE A 131 14.14 -7.84 -9.91
N ASN A 132 15.44 -8.13 -10.01
CA ASN A 132 15.94 -9.44 -10.47
C ASN A 132 16.11 -10.43 -9.31
N GLU A 133 15.62 -10.10 -8.10
CA GLU A 133 15.76 -10.93 -6.90
C GLU A 133 17.22 -11.31 -6.59
N LEU A 134 18.17 -10.48 -7.00
CA LEU A 134 19.60 -10.68 -6.77
C LEU A 134 19.99 -10.11 -5.41
N LEU A 135 20.55 -10.96 -4.57
CA LEU A 135 21.13 -10.57 -3.29
C LEU A 135 22.64 -10.37 -3.46
N GLU A 136 23.11 -9.15 -3.29
CA GLU A 136 24.53 -8.84 -3.24
C GLU A 136 25.04 -8.96 -1.79
N VAL A 137 25.97 -9.86 -1.54
CA VAL A 137 26.59 -10.05 -0.23
C VAL A 137 28.06 -9.62 -0.27
N ASN A 138 28.37 -8.51 0.39
CA ASN A 138 29.71 -7.99 0.50
C ASN A 138 30.42 -8.54 1.76
N VAL A 139 31.48 -9.33 1.60
CA VAL A 139 32.29 -9.85 2.70
C VAL A 139 33.49 -8.94 2.90
N VAL A 140 33.44 -8.11 3.95
CA VAL A 140 34.50 -7.16 4.30
C VAL A 140 35.20 -7.62 5.58
N ALA A 141 36.53 -7.73 5.54
CA ALA A 141 37.34 -8.04 6.70
C ALA A 141 38.82 -7.65 6.45
N THR A 142 39.58 -7.56 7.51
CA THR A 142 41.03 -7.34 7.44
C THR A 142 41.76 -8.47 6.73
N MET A 143 43.01 -8.24 6.37
CA MET A 143 43.86 -9.25 5.74
C MET A 143 43.98 -10.49 6.65
N SER A 144 43.98 -11.67 6.05
CA SER A 144 44.05 -12.97 6.73
C SER A 144 42.90 -13.31 7.71
N ALA A 145 41.80 -12.58 7.67
CA ALA A 145 40.64 -12.79 8.55
C ALA A 145 39.69 -13.95 8.13
N GLY A 146 40.11 -14.78 7.18
CA GLY A 146 39.31 -15.95 6.76
C GLY A 146 38.21 -15.66 5.74
N LYS A 147 38.21 -14.50 5.03
CA LYS A 147 37.20 -14.16 4.01
C LYS A 147 36.99 -15.28 3.00
N SER A 148 38.08 -15.78 2.39
CA SER A 148 38.00 -16.85 1.39
C SER A 148 37.45 -18.15 1.94
N THR A 149 37.75 -18.44 3.20
CA THR A 149 37.22 -19.62 3.92
C THR A 149 35.73 -19.50 4.15
N LEU A 150 35.27 -18.33 4.59
CA LEU A 150 33.86 -18.05 4.81
C LEU A 150 33.07 -18.14 3.48
N ILE A 151 33.57 -17.52 2.41
CA ILE A 151 32.94 -17.56 1.08
C ILE A 151 32.82 -19.00 0.55
N ASN A 152 33.90 -19.79 0.67
CA ASN A 152 33.88 -21.19 0.26
C ASN A 152 32.89 -22.02 1.11
N ALA A 153 32.77 -21.74 2.40
CA ALA A 153 31.82 -22.41 3.29
C ALA A 153 30.37 -22.08 2.92
N LEU A 154 30.08 -20.80 2.65
CA LEU A 154 28.73 -20.36 2.21
C LEU A 154 28.32 -20.98 0.86
N LEU A 155 29.27 -21.13 -0.06
CA LEU A 155 29.02 -21.69 -1.39
C LEU A 155 29.07 -23.24 -1.41
N GLY A 156 29.44 -23.88 -0.34
CA GLY A 156 29.58 -25.34 -0.25
C GLY A 156 30.66 -25.94 -1.16
N ARG A 157 31.52 -25.09 -1.75
CA ARG A 157 32.60 -25.52 -2.65
C ARG A 157 33.78 -24.55 -2.63
N LYS A 158 34.98 -25.08 -2.95
CA LYS A 158 36.20 -24.31 -2.96
C LYS A 158 36.33 -23.50 -4.25
N LEU A 159 35.92 -22.25 -4.25
CA LEU A 159 36.10 -21.31 -5.35
C LEU A 159 37.29 -20.38 -5.14
N MET A 160 37.54 -19.98 -3.91
CA MET A 160 38.63 -19.08 -3.56
C MET A 160 39.78 -19.82 -2.89
N THR A 161 41.03 -19.44 -3.26
CA THR A 161 42.23 -19.97 -2.58
C THR A 161 42.32 -19.36 -1.18
N SER A 162 42.40 -20.19 -0.15
CA SER A 162 42.74 -19.76 1.21
C SER A 162 44.19 -20.19 1.52
N LYS A 163 45.07 -19.23 1.74
CA LYS A 163 46.43 -19.47 2.16
C LYS A 163 46.71 -18.70 3.46
N GLN A 164 47.61 -19.22 4.28
CA GLN A 164 48.16 -18.46 5.40
C GLN A 164 49.16 -17.43 4.85
N GLY A 165 48.70 -16.20 4.68
CA GLY A 165 49.46 -15.08 4.10
C GLY A 165 48.61 -14.16 3.27
N ALA A 166 49.11 -12.98 2.89
CA ALA A 166 48.46 -12.03 2.03
C ALA A 166 48.29 -12.61 0.62
N CYS A 167 47.09 -13.06 0.28
CA CYS A 167 46.73 -13.66 -1.01
C CYS A 167 45.50 -12.98 -1.60
N THR A 168 45.57 -11.72 -1.84
CA THR A 168 44.62 -11.00 -2.71
C THR A 168 45.35 -9.91 -3.42
#